data_4f903bfec8753a54712d2f491daab064
#
_entry.id   4f903bfec8753a54712d2f491daab064
#
_cell.length_a   1.000
_cell.length_b   1.000
_cell.length_c   1.000
_cell.angle_alpha   90.00
_cell.angle_beta   90.00
_cell.angle_gamma   90.00
#
_symmetry.space_group_name_H-M   'P 1'
#
loop_
_entity.id
_entity.type
_entity.pdbx_description
1 polymer ?
#
loop_
_entity_poly.entity_id
_entity_poly.type
_entity_poly.pdbx_seq_one_letter_code
_entity_poly.pdbx_strand_id
1 'polypeptide(L)'
;MRRMHGQRAGFVAIGLLCAALSLHAAAANAEKEVIDQKEQRVLSTRTFLNAHPDMKYRQEGWEAYQAGDHALAMEHFRKASRYADKVSQAMVAEMLWKGLGVPADPSMAYAWADLAAERGYPQFIRLREQYWRDLDAAQRERAVRDGQALLAEYADAAARPRMAEFMKKARQRMRRSASYVSAPNEIRVPDGFGGMVSIPSHRFYDS
;
A
#
# COMPACT_ATOMS: atom_id res chain seq x y z
N MET A 1 -23.25 -25.19 65.20
CA MET A 1 -23.77 -25.16 63.80
C MET A 1 -23.83 -23.71 63.30
N ARG A 2 -22.85 -23.26 62.55
CA ARG A 2 -22.84 -21.91 61.92
C ARG A 2 -22.87 -22.14 60.41
N ARG A 3 -23.90 -21.64 59.72
CA ARG A 3 -24.20 -21.80 58.29
C ARG A 3 -23.21 -21.01 57.43
N MET A 4 -22.49 -21.71 56.55
CA MET A 4 -21.75 -21.14 55.43
C MET A 4 -22.75 -20.87 54.28
N HIS A 5 -23.21 -19.63 54.18
CA HIS A 5 -23.99 -19.15 53.04
C HIS A 5 -23.45 -17.78 52.62
N GLY A 6 -22.44 -17.72 51.76
CA GLY A 6 -21.88 -16.45 51.34
C GLY A 6 -20.95 -16.45 50.11
N GLN A 7 -20.64 -17.61 49.51
CA GLN A 7 -19.58 -17.64 48.45
C GLN A 7 -20.10 -17.91 47.03
N ARG A 8 -21.39 -18.14 46.82
CA ARG A 8 -21.88 -18.47 45.46
C ARG A 8 -22.31 -17.27 44.61
N ALA A 9 -22.56 -16.10 45.21
CA ALA A 9 -23.01 -14.91 44.45
C ALA A 9 -21.88 -14.17 43.72
N GLY A 10 -20.62 -14.26 44.21
CA GLY A 10 -19.48 -13.55 43.61
C GLY A 10 -19.00 -14.13 42.27
N PHE A 11 -19.06 -15.47 42.11
CA PHE A 11 -18.60 -16.12 40.86
C PHE A 11 -19.53 -15.94 39.67
N VAL A 12 -20.82 -15.80 39.89
CA VAL A 12 -21.80 -15.56 38.81
C VAL A 12 -21.68 -14.16 38.24
N ALA A 13 -21.41 -13.15 39.10
CA ALA A 13 -21.24 -11.76 38.65
C ALA A 13 -19.97 -11.54 37.84
N ILE A 14 -18.86 -12.21 38.20
CA ILE A 14 -17.59 -12.12 37.44
C ILE A 14 -17.71 -12.83 36.10
N GLY A 15 -18.38 -13.97 36.02
CA GLY A 15 -18.62 -14.69 34.77
C GLY A 15 -19.48 -13.89 33.76
N LEU A 16 -20.51 -13.21 34.23
CA LEU A 16 -21.35 -12.34 33.39
C LEU A 16 -20.59 -11.10 32.89
N LEU A 17 -19.71 -10.52 33.71
CA LEU A 17 -18.90 -9.36 33.31
C LEU A 17 -17.85 -9.75 32.25
N CYS A 18 -17.21 -10.92 32.39
CA CYS A 18 -16.26 -11.43 31.40
C CYS A 18 -16.95 -11.79 30.07
N ALA A 19 -18.16 -12.36 30.13
CA ALA A 19 -18.93 -12.67 28.92
C ALA A 19 -19.39 -11.40 28.19
N ALA A 20 -19.78 -10.35 28.90
CA ALA A 20 -20.13 -9.06 28.34
C ALA A 20 -18.91 -8.39 27.66
N LEU A 21 -17.75 -8.40 28.30
CA LEU A 21 -16.50 -7.86 27.75
C LEU A 21 -16.05 -8.59 26.48
N SER A 22 -16.14 -9.93 26.44
CA SER A 22 -15.81 -10.71 25.26
C SER A 22 -16.79 -10.47 24.10
N LEU A 23 -18.07 -10.27 24.39
CA LEU A 23 -19.06 -9.95 23.36
C LEU A 23 -18.84 -8.55 22.75
N HIS A 24 -18.46 -7.56 23.57
CA HIS A 24 -18.12 -6.22 23.09
C HIS A 24 -16.83 -6.23 22.25
N ALA A 25 -15.82 -6.99 22.65
CA ALA A 25 -14.59 -7.15 21.88
C ALA A 25 -14.84 -7.84 20.54
N ALA A 26 -15.68 -8.87 20.50
CA ALA A 26 -16.07 -9.55 19.27
C ALA A 26 -16.87 -8.63 18.33
N ALA A 27 -17.80 -7.83 18.86
CA ALA A 27 -18.56 -6.87 18.09
C ALA A 27 -17.65 -5.76 17.51
N ALA A 28 -16.72 -5.22 18.29
CA ALA A 28 -15.76 -4.23 17.83
C ALA A 28 -14.82 -4.78 16.73
N ASN A 29 -14.39 -6.04 16.85
CA ASN A 29 -13.59 -6.68 15.81
C ASN A 29 -14.39 -6.93 14.52
N ALA A 30 -15.65 -7.35 14.63
CA ALA A 30 -16.53 -7.52 13.47
C ALA A 30 -16.82 -6.19 12.76
N GLU A 31 -17.05 -5.12 13.52
CA GLU A 31 -17.23 -3.77 12.97
C GLU A 31 -15.98 -3.27 12.24
N LYS A 32 -14.80 -3.49 12.82
CA LYS A 32 -13.51 -3.17 12.19
C LYS A 32 -13.31 -3.96 10.90
N GLU A 33 -13.60 -5.25 10.89
CA GLU A 33 -13.49 -6.10 9.70
C GLU A 33 -14.42 -5.63 8.58
N VAL A 34 -15.66 -5.24 8.90
CA VAL A 34 -16.62 -4.68 7.94
C VAL A 34 -16.13 -3.35 7.37
N ILE A 35 -15.53 -2.49 8.21
CA ILE A 35 -14.95 -1.21 7.77
C ILE A 35 -13.78 -1.49 6.83
N ASP A 36 -12.85 -2.37 7.22
CA ASP A 36 -11.70 -2.75 6.39
C ASP A 36 -12.13 -3.31 5.02
N GLN A 37 -13.17 -4.15 4.98
CA GLN A 37 -13.71 -4.66 3.72
C GLN A 37 -14.33 -3.56 2.83
N LYS A 38 -15.05 -2.61 3.41
CA LYS A 38 -15.60 -1.46 2.67
C LYS A 38 -14.49 -0.59 2.12
N GLU A 39 -13.46 -0.29 2.91
CA GLU A 39 -12.31 0.49 2.47
C GLU A 39 -11.57 -0.21 1.33
N GLN A 40 -11.32 -1.52 1.42
CA GLN A 40 -10.69 -2.30 0.36
C GLN A 40 -11.51 -2.27 -0.96
N ARG A 41 -12.84 -2.37 -0.87
CA ARG A 41 -13.71 -2.25 -2.06
C ARG A 41 -13.56 -0.88 -2.74
N VAL A 42 -13.50 0.19 -1.95
CA VAL A 42 -13.30 1.53 -2.48
C VAL A 42 -11.93 1.67 -3.12
N LEU A 43 -10.87 1.18 -2.47
CA LEU A 43 -9.49 1.22 -2.95
C LEU A 43 -9.32 0.46 -4.28
N SER A 44 -10.16 -0.54 -4.54
CA SER A 44 -10.18 -1.31 -5.79
C SER A 44 -11.06 -0.70 -6.89
N THR A 45 -11.81 0.37 -6.61
CA THR A 45 -12.65 0.99 -7.65
C THR A 45 -11.81 1.65 -8.74
N ARG A 46 -12.27 1.54 -9.99
CA ARG A 46 -11.61 2.21 -11.14
C ARG A 46 -11.47 3.73 -10.91
N THR A 47 -12.45 4.35 -10.26
CA THR A 47 -12.44 5.78 -9.96
C THR A 47 -11.30 6.14 -9.02
N PHE A 48 -11.12 5.36 -7.94
CA PHE A 48 -10.02 5.54 -7.00
C PHE A 48 -8.68 5.28 -7.68
N LEU A 49 -8.52 4.15 -8.33
CA LEU A 49 -7.27 3.78 -9.01
C LEU A 49 -6.86 4.79 -10.09
N ASN A 50 -7.81 5.39 -10.81
CA ASN A 50 -7.50 6.45 -11.78
C ASN A 50 -7.00 7.75 -11.13
N ALA A 51 -7.30 7.97 -9.85
CA ALA A 51 -6.74 9.08 -9.06
C ALA A 51 -5.42 8.72 -8.36
N HIS A 52 -5.11 7.42 -8.22
CA HIS A 52 -3.93 6.88 -7.52
C HIS A 52 -3.07 6.02 -8.46
N PRO A 53 -2.24 6.65 -9.30
CA PRO A 53 -1.45 5.94 -10.31
C PRO A 53 -0.42 4.98 -9.70
N ASP A 54 0.09 5.26 -8.49
CA ASP A 54 0.94 4.38 -7.71
C ASP A 54 0.25 3.04 -7.43
N MET A 55 -0.96 3.07 -6.88
CA MET A 55 -1.74 1.87 -6.57
C MET A 55 -2.25 1.16 -7.82
N LYS A 56 -2.71 1.93 -8.83
CA LYS A 56 -3.17 1.39 -10.10
C LYS A 56 -2.08 0.56 -10.78
N TYR A 57 -0.93 1.17 -11.01
CA TYR A 57 0.16 0.47 -11.69
C TYR A 57 0.78 -0.64 -10.85
N ARG A 58 0.78 -0.53 -9.51
CA ARG A 58 1.16 -1.64 -8.65
C ARG A 58 0.23 -2.84 -8.82
N GLN A 59 -1.09 -2.62 -8.84
CA GLN A 59 -2.07 -3.69 -9.06
C GLN A 59 -1.90 -4.33 -10.44
N GLU A 60 -1.82 -3.53 -11.51
CA GLU A 60 -1.58 -4.03 -12.87
C GLU A 60 -0.26 -4.81 -12.97
N GLY A 61 0.77 -4.36 -12.25
CA GLY A 61 2.06 -5.07 -12.15
C GLY A 61 1.93 -6.43 -11.49
N TRP A 62 1.17 -6.54 -10.39
CA TRP A 62 0.91 -7.81 -9.74
C TRP A 62 0.08 -8.77 -10.60
N GLU A 63 -0.95 -8.28 -11.28
CA GLU A 63 -1.76 -9.07 -12.19
C GLU A 63 -0.90 -9.66 -13.33
N ALA A 64 -0.06 -8.85 -13.95
CA ALA A 64 0.88 -9.30 -14.99
C ALA A 64 1.93 -10.29 -14.43
N TYR A 65 2.46 -10.03 -13.22
CA TYR A 65 3.42 -10.91 -12.57
C TYR A 65 2.83 -12.30 -12.29
N GLN A 66 1.60 -12.36 -11.77
CA GLN A 66 0.89 -13.61 -11.50
C GLN A 66 0.52 -14.36 -12.79
N ALA A 67 0.28 -13.65 -13.87
CA ALA A 67 0.03 -14.23 -15.21
C ALA A 67 1.32 -14.75 -15.87
N GLY A 68 2.51 -14.50 -15.29
CA GLY A 68 3.80 -14.87 -15.86
C GLY A 68 4.33 -13.90 -16.90
N ASP A 69 3.60 -12.81 -17.20
CA ASP A 69 4.07 -11.74 -18.09
C ASP A 69 4.98 -10.78 -17.32
N HIS A 70 6.20 -11.27 -17.06
CA HIS A 70 7.18 -10.52 -16.26
C HIS A 70 7.68 -9.25 -16.97
N ALA A 71 7.66 -9.20 -18.29
CA ALA A 71 8.04 -7.98 -19.02
C ALA A 71 7.01 -6.86 -18.79
N LEU A 72 5.73 -7.18 -18.89
CA LEU A 72 4.65 -6.25 -18.60
C LEU A 72 4.61 -5.86 -17.10
N ALA A 73 4.84 -6.83 -16.21
CA ALA A 73 4.92 -6.57 -14.77
C ALA A 73 6.02 -5.55 -14.45
N MET A 74 7.22 -5.71 -15.01
CA MET A 74 8.34 -4.78 -14.86
C MET A 74 7.96 -3.36 -15.31
N GLU A 75 7.27 -3.23 -16.44
CA GLU A 75 6.80 -1.95 -16.96
C GLU A 75 5.84 -1.26 -15.97
N HIS A 76 4.86 -2.00 -15.46
CA HIS A 76 3.88 -1.46 -14.51
C HIS A 76 4.51 -1.11 -13.16
N PHE A 77 5.39 -1.94 -12.60
CA PHE A 77 6.07 -1.61 -11.33
C PHE A 77 6.97 -0.38 -11.48
N ARG A 78 7.65 -0.19 -12.62
CA ARG A 78 8.40 1.04 -12.89
C ARG A 78 7.50 2.27 -12.98
N LYS A 79 6.31 2.16 -13.59
CA LYS A 79 5.32 3.24 -13.63
C LYS A 79 4.85 3.62 -12.23
N ALA A 80 4.52 2.64 -11.37
CA ALA A 80 4.13 2.88 -9.98
C ALA A 80 5.26 3.56 -9.18
N SER A 81 6.50 3.09 -9.38
CA SER A 81 7.70 3.63 -8.72
C SER A 81 7.92 5.12 -8.97
N ARG A 82 7.47 5.66 -10.12
CA ARG A 82 7.52 7.10 -10.42
C ARG A 82 6.67 7.96 -9.49
N TYR A 83 5.74 7.34 -8.77
CA TYR A 83 4.84 7.97 -7.80
C TYR A 83 5.16 7.58 -6.35
N ALA A 84 6.43 7.24 -6.10
CA ALA A 84 6.96 6.93 -4.78
C ALA A 84 6.43 5.62 -4.15
N ASP A 85 5.94 4.68 -4.95
CA ASP A 85 5.49 3.37 -4.45
C ASP A 85 6.67 2.46 -4.10
N LYS A 86 6.97 2.36 -2.79
CA LYS A 86 8.10 1.59 -2.27
C LYS A 86 7.99 0.08 -2.50
N VAL A 87 6.77 -0.45 -2.53
CA VAL A 87 6.52 -1.87 -2.84
C VAL A 87 6.92 -2.16 -4.29
N SER A 88 6.52 -1.32 -5.22
CA SER A 88 6.89 -1.47 -6.64
C SER A 88 8.38 -1.29 -6.87
N GLN A 89 9.05 -0.37 -6.14
CA GLN A 89 10.51 -0.24 -6.18
C GLN A 89 11.20 -1.52 -5.72
N ALA A 90 10.72 -2.17 -4.65
CA ALA A 90 11.23 -3.45 -4.19
C ALA A 90 10.97 -4.58 -5.21
N MET A 91 9.81 -4.58 -5.89
CA MET A 91 9.51 -5.56 -6.94
C MET A 91 10.42 -5.40 -8.15
N VAL A 92 10.71 -4.18 -8.59
CA VAL A 92 11.71 -3.91 -9.65
C VAL A 92 13.08 -4.44 -9.23
N ALA A 93 13.48 -4.23 -7.96
CA ALA A 93 14.73 -4.75 -7.42
C ALA A 93 14.77 -6.28 -7.49
N GLU A 94 13.71 -6.95 -7.06
CA GLU A 94 13.64 -8.41 -7.08
C GLU A 94 13.66 -8.99 -8.49
N MET A 95 12.92 -8.37 -9.41
CA MET A 95 12.87 -8.81 -10.80
C MET A 95 14.23 -8.64 -11.52
N LEU A 96 14.95 -7.56 -11.24
CA LEU A 96 16.33 -7.37 -11.72
C LEU A 96 17.30 -8.37 -11.11
N TRP A 97 17.15 -8.67 -9.82
CA TRP A 97 18.00 -9.67 -9.15
C TRP A 97 17.84 -11.06 -9.75
N LYS A 98 16.60 -11.45 -10.04
CA LYS A 98 16.24 -12.77 -10.55
C LYS A 98 16.29 -12.89 -12.09
N GLY A 99 16.39 -11.79 -12.82
CA GLY A 99 16.30 -11.79 -14.28
C GLY A 99 14.87 -12.09 -14.78
N LEU A 100 13.84 -11.60 -14.09
CA LEU A 100 12.44 -11.81 -14.47
C LEU A 100 11.95 -10.72 -15.42
N GLY A 101 11.65 -11.08 -16.66
CA GLY A 101 11.20 -10.15 -17.71
C GLY A 101 12.28 -9.22 -18.27
N VAL A 102 13.44 -9.20 -17.65
CA VAL A 102 14.65 -8.45 -18.06
C VAL A 102 15.89 -9.26 -17.75
N PRO A 103 17.02 -9.04 -18.39
CA PRO A 103 18.29 -9.65 -17.98
C PRO A 103 18.62 -9.32 -16.51
N ALA A 104 19.20 -10.27 -15.80
CA ALA A 104 19.61 -10.06 -14.42
C ALA A 104 20.68 -8.96 -14.33
N ASP A 105 20.47 -8.03 -13.41
CA ASP A 105 21.39 -6.95 -13.09
C ASP A 105 21.46 -6.71 -11.57
N PRO A 106 22.34 -7.45 -10.86
CA PRO A 106 22.46 -7.33 -9.41
C PRO A 106 22.83 -5.93 -8.92
N SER A 107 23.64 -5.18 -9.67
CA SER A 107 24.01 -3.80 -9.31
C SER A 107 22.80 -2.86 -9.31
N MET A 108 22.00 -2.93 -10.38
CA MET A 108 20.77 -2.15 -10.48
C MET A 108 19.70 -2.64 -9.51
N ALA A 109 19.64 -3.94 -9.24
CA ALA A 109 18.74 -4.50 -8.23
C ALA A 109 19.02 -3.89 -6.84
N TYR A 110 20.28 -3.79 -6.45
CA TYR A 110 20.65 -3.10 -5.21
C TYR A 110 20.24 -1.63 -5.21
N ALA A 111 20.48 -0.89 -6.28
CA ALA A 111 20.11 0.52 -6.37
C ALA A 111 18.58 0.74 -6.22
N TRP A 112 17.77 -0.15 -6.78
CA TRP A 112 16.32 -0.15 -6.58
C TRP A 112 15.91 -0.57 -5.16
N ALA A 113 16.61 -1.53 -4.54
CA ALA A 113 16.36 -1.91 -3.15
C ALA A 113 16.71 -0.76 -2.17
N ASP A 114 17.74 0.02 -2.46
CA ASP A 114 18.11 1.22 -1.68
C ASP A 114 17.02 2.30 -1.77
N LEU A 115 16.47 2.56 -2.95
CA LEU A 115 15.30 3.43 -3.13
C LEU A 115 14.08 2.94 -2.33
N ALA A 116 13.80 1.64 -2.35
CA ALA A 116 12.69 1.07 -1.57
C ALA A 116 12.90 1.27 -0.06
N ALA A 117 14.15 1.20 0.40
CA ALA A 117 14.53 1.36 1.81
C ALA A 117 14.54 2.81 2.31
N GLU A 118 14.38 3.82 1.44
CA GLU A 118 14.49 5.24 1.74
C GLU A 118 13.63 5.71 2.93
N ARG A 119 12.44 5.09 3.12
CA ARG A 119 11.53 5.41 4.23
C ARG A 119 11.78 4.61 5.51
N GLY A 120 12.82 3.79 5.58
CA GLY A 120 13.19 3.05 6.77
C GLY A 120 12.31 1.83 7.07
N TYR A 121 11.49 1.34 6.14
CA TYR A 121 10.70 0.14 6.37
C TYR A 121 11.60 -1.09 6.58
N PRO A 122 11.48 -1.83 7.71
CA PRO A 122 12.42 -2.90 8.08
C PRO A 122 12.60 -3.99 7.01
N GLN A 123 11.54 -4.34 6.28
CA GLN A 123 11.58 -5.34 5.22
C GLN A 123 12.45 -4.90 4.03
N PHE A 124 12.38 -3.62 3.65
CA PHE A 124 13.17 -3.09 2.53
C PHE A 124 14.63 -2.82 2.93
N ILE A 125 14.86 -2.42 4.18
CA ILE A 125 16.23 -2.35 4.73
C ILE A 125 16.88 -3.74 4.67
N ARG A 126 16.18 -4.80 5.12
CA ARG A 126 16.73 -6.16 5.05
C ARG A 126 17.03 -6.61 3.63
N LEU A 127 16.16 -6.29 2.67
CA LEU A 127 16.37 -6.61 1.25
C LEU A 127 17.63 -5.92 0.72
N ARG A 128 17.78 -4.62 0.97
CA ARG A 128 18.95 -3.84 0.59
C ARG A 128 20.26 -4.42 1.16
N GLU A 129 20.28 -4.70 2.47
CA GLU A 129 21.45 -5.25 3.17
C GLU A 129 21.80 -6.65 2.67
N GLN A 130 20.82 -7.46 2.32
CA GLN A 130 21.04 -8.76 1.71
C GLN A 130 21.71 -8.61 0.35
N TYR A 131 21.17 -7.79 -0.55
CA TYR A 131 21.74 -7.58 -1.86
C TYR A 131 23.16 -7.00 -1.78
N TRP A 132 23.39 -6.03 -0.88
CA TRP A 132 24.73 -5.48 -0.69
C TRP A 132 25.77 -6.52 -0.31
N ARG A 133 25.43 -7.45 0.58
CA ARG A 133 26.35 -8.53 0.99
C ARG A 133 26.72 -9.45 -0.18
N ASP A 134 25.74 -9.73 -1.04
CA ASP A 134 25.87 -10.69 -2.13
C ASP A 134 26.57 -10.10 -3.38
N LEU A 135 26.73 -8.76 -3.45
CA LEU A 135 27.48 -8.09 -4.52
C LEU A 135 28.99 -8.19 -4.31
N ASP A 136 29.73 -8.41 -5.40
CA ASP A 136 31.19 -8.22 -5.43
C ASP A 136 31.58 -6.73 -5.45
N ALA A 137 32.90 -6.44 -5.36
CA ALA A 137 33.41 -5.07 -5.28
C ALA A 137 33.08 -4.24 -6.54
N ALA A 138 33.20 -4.82 -7.72
CA ALA A 138 32.90 -4.13 -8.98
C ALA A 138 31.41 -3.86 -9.14
N GLN A 139 30.58 -4.79 -8.74
CA GLN A 139 29.13 -4.64 -8.72
C GLN A 139 28.67 -3.54 -7.74
N ARG A 140 29.29 -3.46 -6.55
CA ARG A 140 29.01 -2.38 -5.57
C ARG A 140 29.38 -1.01 -6.13
N GLU A 141 30.55 -0.88 -6.73
CA GLU A 141 30.99 0.35 -7.37
C GLU A 141 30.02 0.79 -8.47
N ARG A 142 29.61 -0.14 -9.33
CA ARG A 142 28.62 0.10 -10.37
C ARG A 142 27.26 0.50 -9.79
N ALA A 143 26.80 -0.17 -8.74
CA ALA A 143 25.52 0.12 -8.07
C ALA A 143 25.46 1.55 -7.53
N VAL A 144 26.53 2.02 -6.88
CA VAL A 144 26.63 3.39 -6.36
C VAL A 144 26.69 4.41 -7.49
N ARG A 145 27.48 4.16 -8.52
CA ARG A 145 27.62 5.09 -9.66
C ARG A 145 26.31 5.21 -10.46
N ASP A 146 25.76 4.08 -10.90
CA ASP A 146 24.60 4.05 -11.80
C ASP A 146 23.27 4.33 -11.04
N GLY A 147 23.23 4.05 -9.73
CA GLY A 147 22.10 4.33 -8.85
C GLY A 147 21.79 5.84 -8.70
N GLN A 148 22.75 6.73 -8.94
CA GLN A 148 22.53 8.18 -8.84
C GLN A 148 21.42 8.66 -9.80
N ALA A 149 21.35 8.11 -11.01
CA ALA A 149 20.31 8.44 -11.97
C ALA A 149 18.91 8.03 -11.48
N LEU A 150 18.81 6.89 -10.78
CA LEU A 150 17.55 6.44 -10.18
C LEU A 150 17.07 7.38 -9.08
N LEU A 151 17.96 7.86 -8.21
CA LEU A 151 17.62 8.83 -7.16
C LEU A 151 17.01 10.10 -7.73
N ALA A 152 17.56 10.63 -8.81
CA ALA A 152 17.06 11.83 -9.47
C ALA A 152 15.61 11.66 -9.99
N GLU A 153 15.22 10.45 -10.39
CA GLU A 153 13.90 10.19 -10.96
C GLU A 153 12.90 9.59 -9.97
N TYR A 154 13.33 8.68 -9.10
CA TYR A 154 12.45 7.81 -8.32
C TYR A 154 12.52 8.02 -6.80
N ALA A 155 13.49 8.77 -6.26
CA ALA A 155 13.53 9.10 -4.85
C ALA A 155 12.30 9.91 -4.41
N ASP A 156 11.97 9.88 -3.14
CA ASP A 156 10.82 10.59 -2.58
C ASP A 156 10.85 12.08 -2.91
N ALA A 157 12.03 12.70 -2.92
CA ALA A 157 12.20 14.11 -3.29
C ALA A 157 11.68 14.44 -4.69
N ALA A 158 11.79 13.52 -5.65
CA ALA A 158 11.31 13.69 -7.03
C ALA A 158 9.90 13.13 -7.23
N ALA A 159 9.61 11.98 -6.65
CA ALA A 159 8.39 11.22 -6.91
C ALA A 159 7.17 11.76 -6.14
N ARG A 160 7.33 12.21 -4.88
CA ARG A 160 6.23 12.77 -4.07
C ARG A 160 5.63 14.06 -4.64
N PRO A 161 6.41 15.07 -5.10
CA PRO A 161 5.85 16.22 -5.78
C PRO A 161 5.08 15.87 -7.06
N ARG A 162 5.56 14.86 -7.82
CA ARG A 162 4.87 14.36 -9.02
C ARG A 162 3.53 13.73 -8.65
N MET A 163 3.48 12.94 -7.59
CA MET A 163 2.24 12.37 -7.06
C MET A 163 1.27 13.47 -6.60
N ALA A 164 1.74 14.45 -5.83
CA ALA A 164 0.92 15.57 -5.35
C ALA A 164 0.30 16.37 -6.52
N GLU A 165 1.07 16.65 -7.56
CA GLU A 165 0.55 17.34 -8.75
C GLU A 165 -0.47 16.48 -9.53
N PHE A 166 -0.23 15.18 -9.63
CA PHE A 166 -1.20 14.27 -10.24
C PHE A 166 -2.53 14.27 -9.47
N MET A 167 -2.48 14.14 -8.14
CA MET A 167 -3.65 14.17 -7.25
C MET A 167 -4.41 15.51 -7.35
N LYS A 168 -3.69 16.63 -7.39
CA LYS A 168 -4.28 17.95 -7.60
C LYS A 168 -5.06 18.03 -8.93
N LYS A 169 -4.50 17.52 -10.00
CA LYS A 169 -5.17 17.46 -11.32
C LYS A 169 -6.37 16.51 -11.31
N ALA A 170 -6.27 15.36 -10.64
CA ALA A 170 -7.38 14.43 -10.48
C ALA A 170 -8.54 15.07 -9.72
N ARG A 171 -8.27 15.77 -8.61
CA ARG A 171 -9.26 16.54 -7.84
C ARG A 171 -9.95 17.61 -8.68
N GLN A 172 -9.21 18.35 -9.50
CA GLN A 172 -9.79 19.39 -10.37
C GLN A 172 -10.70 18.78 -11.45
N ARG A 173 -10.33 17.64 -12.03
CA ARG A 173 -11.16 16.92 -13.00
C ARG A 173 -12.48 16.46 -12.39
N MET A 174 -12.45 15.91 -11.18
CA MET A 174 -13.64 15.48 -10.47
C MET A 174 -14.60 16.66 -10.17
N ARG A 175 -14.06 17.79 -9.74
CA ARG A 175 -14.88 18.99 -9.48
C ARG A 175 -15.59 19.54 -10.72
N ARG A 176 -15.03 19.32 -11.90
CA ARG A 176 -15.64 19.75 -13.19
C ARG A 176 -16.68 18.75 -13.71
N SER A 177 -16.71 17.54 -13.21
CA SER A 177 -17.70 16.54 -13.60
C SER A 177 -18.98 16.77 -12.82
N ALA A 178 -20.08 17.13 -13.53
CA ALA A 178 -21.40 17.40 -12.94
C ALA A 178 -21.97 16.22 -12.13
N SER A 179 -21.43 15.01 -12.29
CA SER A 179 -21.82 13.82 -11.54
C SER A 179 -21.35 13.81 -10.08
N TYR A 180 -20.56 14.79 -9.66
CA TYR A 180 -19.96 14.87 -8.32
C TYR A 180 -20.46 16.06 -7.51
N VAL A 181 -21.68 16.50 -7.70
CA VAL A 181 -22.32 17.48 -6.80
C VAL A 181 -22.78 16.74 -5.55
N SER A 182 -21.81 16.41 -4.71
CA SER A 182 -22.05 15.98 -3.33
C SER A 182 -21.35 16.96 -2.40
N ALA A 183 -21.75 16.99 -1.13
CA ALA A 183 -21.25 17.91 -0.13
C ALA A 183 -19.72 18.15 -0.26
N PRO A 184 -19.25 19.38 -0.05
CA PRO A 184 -17.86 19.77 -0.35
C PRO A 184 -16.78 18.94 0.37
N ASN A 185 -17.16 18.13 1.37
CA ASN A 185 -16.28 17.34 2.20
C ASN A 185 -16.39 15.82 1.96
N GLU A 186 -17.23 15.36 1.04
CA GLU A 186 -17.43 13.93 0.76
C GLU A 186 -17.34 13.65 -0.74
N ILE A 187 -16.74 12.52 -1.08
CA ILE A 187 -16.70 11.96 -2.43
C ILE A 187 -17.54 10.69 -2.45
N ARG A 188 -18.51 10.63 -3.37
CA ARG A 188 -19.29 9.41 -3.60
C ARG A 188 -18.61 8.58 -4.68
N VAL A 189 -18.24 7.35 -4.34
CA VAL A 189 -17.64 6.39 -5.28
C VAL A 189 -18.54 5.16 -5.39
N PRO A 190 -18.65 4.54 -6.58
CA PRO A 190 -19.39 3.29 -6.73
C PRO A 190 -18.74 2.19 -5.88
N ASP A 191 -19.56 1.41 -5.17
CA ASP A 191 -19.11 0.30 -4.34
C ASP A 191 -18.85 -1.01 -5.12
N GLY A 192 -19.04 -0.99 -6.43
CA GLY A 192 -18.89 -2.16 -7.31
C GLY A 192 -20.12 -3.08 -7.35
N PHE A 193 -21.17 -2.83 -6.55
CA PHE A 193 -22.41 -3.62 -6.49
C PHE A 193 -23.66 -2.82 -6.86
N GLY A 194 -23.47 -1.66 -7.51
CA GLY A 194 -24.55 -0.77 -7.91
C GLY A 194 -24.93 0.27 -6.85
N GLY A 195 -24.28 0.27 -5.68
CA GLY A 195 -24.39 1.28 -4.63
C GLY A 195 -23.32 2.36 -4.74
N MET A 196 -23.45 3.38 -3.88
CA MET A 196 -22.47 4.48 -3.75
C MET A 196 -21.99 4.57 -2.30
N VAL A 197 -20.69 4.62 -2.09
CA VAL A 197 -20.08 4.86 -0.78
C VAL A 197 -19.58 6.29 -0.70
N SER A 198 -19.91 6.98 0.38
CA SER A 198 -19.39 8.30 0.70
C SER A 198 -18.08 8.20 1.47
N ILE A 199 -17.05 8.86 0.97
CA ILE A 199 -15.73 8.92 1.61
C ILE A 199 -15.40 10.37 1.88
N PRO A 200 -14.91 10.72 3.07
CA PRO A 200 -14.38 12.06 3.34
C PRO A 200 -13.29 12.42 2.33
N SER A 201 -13.38 13.60 1.72
CA SER A 201 -12.49 14.00 0.63
C SER A 201 -11.00 14.00 1.03
N HIS A 202 -10.69 14.29 2.29
CA HIS A 202 -9.33 14.24 2.81
C HIS A 202 -8.74 12.81 2.79
N ARG A 203 -9.54 11.78 3.13
CA ARG A 203 -9.08 10.37 3.07
C ARG A 203 -8.83 9.88 1.65
N PHE A 204 -9.46 10.50 0.67
CA PHE A 204 -9.27 10.15 -0.74
C PHE A 204 -8.00 10.76 -1.34
N TYR A 205 -7.56 11.92 -0.84
CA TYR A 205 -6.46 12.70 -1.43
C TYR A 205 -5.21 12.82 -0.56
N ASP A 206 -5.26 12.45 0.71
CA ASP A 206 -4.18 12.68 1.67
C ASP A 206 -3.49 11.38 2.10
N SER A 207 -3.39 10.39 1.20
CA SER A 207 -2.67 9.11 1.42
C SER A 207 -1.19 9.19 1.12
#